data_db45d8b878a3fdfa14df39c542c5278c
#
_entry.id   db45d8b878a3fdfa14df39c542c5278c
#
_cell.length_a   1.000
_cell.length_b   1.000
_cell.length_c   1.000
_cell.angle_alpha   90.00
_cell.angle_beta   90.00
_cell.angle_gamma   90.00
#
_symmetry.space_group_name_H-M   'P 1'
#
loop_
_entity.id
_entity.type
_entity.pdbx_description
1 polymer ?
#
loop_
_entity_poly.entity_id
_entity_poly.type
_entity_poly.pdbx_seq_one_letter_code
_entity_poly.pdbx_strand_id
1 'polypeptide(L)'
;MTTLRKISYNKGKLKAAAQGKVKGYLNDTFSLDEYKGNLRLFTTNNDENLVTILDKKLNKISTIENLAKGETIYSARFMGESGYFVTYEQVDPLFSVDLSDPEKPKILGKLKIPGFSEYLHFYGEDRLLGIGMSTDEESGVAEGVKITMFDYLTGQM
;
A
#
# COMPACT_ATOMS: atom_id res chain seq x y z
N MET A 1 15.39 -6.20 -1.63
CA MET A 1 15.78 -5.06 -2.49
C MET A 1 15.12 -5.21 -3.85
N THR A 2 14.34 -4.22 -4.26
CA THR A 2 13.64 -4.19 -5.56
C THR A 2 14.32 -3.19 -6.49
N THR A 3 14.62 -3.63 -7.73
CA THR A 3 15.16 -2.76 -8.78
C THR A 3 14.02 -2.24 -9.65
N LEU A 4 13.96 -0.93 -9.81
CA LEU A 4 12.98 -0.23 -10.62
C LEU A 4 13.62 0.24 -11.94
N ARG A 5 12.89 0.10 -13.04
CA ARG A 5 13.31 0.62 -14.35
C ARG A 5 12.16 1.39 -14.97
N LYS A 6 12.38 2.67 -15.23
CA LYS A 6 11.44 3.52 -15.96
C LYS A 6 11.75 3.47 -17.43
N ILE A 7 10.74 3.16 -18.22
CA ILE A 7 10.82 3.13 -19.69
C ILE A 7 9.83 4.15 -20.21
N SER A 8 10.32 5.09 -21.03
CA SER A 8 9.44 6.00 -21.75
C SER A 8 8.90 5.32 -23.01
N TYR A 9 7.62 5.54 -23.26
CA TYR A 9 6.95 5.11 -24.50
C TYR A 9 6.43 6.34 -25.24
N ASN A 10 6.81 6.48 -26.51
CA ASN A 10 6.30 7.54 -27.36
C ASN A 10 6.18 7.05 -28.80
N LYS A 11 4.95 7.05 -29.34
CA LYS A 11 4.64 6.67 -30.74
C LYS A 11 5.30 5.34 -31.16
N GLY A 12 5.17 4.30 -30.35
CA GLY A 12 5.75 2.98 -30.61
C GLY A 12 7.23 2.82 -30.27
N LYS A 13 7.92 3.87 -29.84
CA LYS A 13 9.34 3.82 -29.47
C LYS A 13 9.50 3.70 -27.96
N LEU A 14 10.30 2.74 -27.52
CA LEU A 14 10.67 2.52 -26.13
C LEU A 14 12.08 3.04 -25.88
N LYS A 15 12.29 3.73 -24.75
CA LYS A 15 13.60 4.24 -24.34
C LYS A 15 13.75 4.10 -22.83
N ALA A 16 14.90 3.60 -22.37
CA ALA A 16 15.25 3.64 -20.96
C ALA A 16 15.32 5.09 -20.48
N ALA A 17 14.59 5.41 -19.40
CA ALA A 17 14.45 6.77 -18.88
C ALA A 17 15.11 6.96 -17.51
N ALA A 18 14.94 5.98 -16.60
CA ALA A 18 15.56 6.03 -15.27
C ALA A 18 15.69 4.62 -14.69
N GLN A 19 16.56 4.48 -13.68
CA GLN A 19 16.71 3.28 -12.87
C GLN A 19 16.87 3.69 -11.40
N GLY A 20 16.23 2.93 -10.50
CA GLY A 20 16.32 3.14 -9.06
C GLY A 20 16.29 1.82 -8.30
N LYS A 21 16.50 1.89 -6.99
CA LYS A 21 16.38 0.75 -6.08
C LYS A 21 15.65 1.17 -4.82
N VAL A 22 14.78 0.29 -4.31
CA VAL A 22 14.09 0.45 -3.03
C VAL A 22 14.32 -0.77 -2.14
N LYS A 23 14.24 -0.57 -0.84
CA LYS A 23 14.30 -1.63 0.16
C LYS A 23 13.02 -2.46 0.11
N GLY A 24 13.15 -3.78 0.28
CA GLY A 24 12.03 -4.70 0.31
C GLY A 24 11.57 -5.18 -1.07
N TYR A 25 10.39 -5.80 -1.10
CA TYR A 25 9.70 -6.31 -2.28
C TYR A 25 8.25 -5.83 -2.31
N LEU A 26 7.66 -5.78 -3.48
CA LEU A 26 6.25 -5.47 -3.70
C LEU A 26 5.42 -6.75 -3.54
N ASN A 27 4.27 -6.64 -2.89
CA ASN A 27 3.33 -7.76 -2.83
C ASN A 27 2.70 -8.03 -4.22
N ASP A 28 2.23 -6.97 -4.85
CA ASP A 28 1.56 -7.01 -6.14
C ASP A 28 1.74 -5.70 -6.94
N THR A 29 1.09 -5.59 -8.09
CA THR A 29 1.14 -4.39 -8.94
C THR A 29 0.40 -3.19 -8.35
N PHE A 30 -0.49 -3.39 -7.37
CA PHE A 30 -1.22 -2.32 -6.70
C PHE A 30 -0.43 -1.68 -5.56
N SER A 31 0.67 -2.32 -5.18
CA SER A 31 1.61 -1.80 -4.19
C SER A 31 2.51 -0.69 -4.73
N LEU A 32 2.33 -0.26 -5.98
CA LEU A 32 3.01 0.89 -6.56
C LEU A 32 2.04 1.74 -7.38
N ASP A 33 2.31 3.05 -7.41
CA ASP A 33 1.49 4.03 -8.10
C ASP A 33 2.34 5.25 -8.54
N GLU A 34 1.95 5.93 -9.62
CA GLU A 34 2.48 7.23 -10.00
C GLU A 34 1.43 8.32 -9.79
N TYR A 35 1.78 9.35 -9.00
CA TYR A 35 0.92 10.49 -8.76
C TYR A 35 1.72 11.80 -8.77
N LYS A 36 1.26 12.78 -9.58
CA LYS A 36 1.92 14.10 -9.74
C LYS A 36 3.44 13.98 -10.07
N GLY A 37 3.82 12.94 -10.82
CA GLY A 37 5.20 12.70 -11.26
C GLY A 37 6.09 11.99 -10.23
N ASN A 38 5.57 11.64 -9.07
CA ASN A 38 6.26 10.85 -8.05
C ASN A 38 5.80 9.40 -8.10
N LEU A 39 6.74 8.46 -7.95
CA LEU A 39 6.44 7.04 -7.78
C LEU A 39 6.33 6.73 -6.29
N ARG A 40 5.22 6.11 -5.89
CA ARG A 40 4.92 5.74 -4.51
C ARG A 40 4.83 4.23 -4.40
N LEU A 41 5.43 3.68 -3.35
CA LEU A 41 5.52 2.23 -3.17
C LEU A 41 5.25 1.84 -1.73
N PHE A 42 4.50 0.76 -1.56
CA PHE A 42 4.46 -0.04 -0.34
C PHE A 42 5.33 -1.28 -0.54
N THR A 43 6.27 -1.53 0.35
CA THR A 43 7.16 -2.69 0.28
C THR A 43 7.29 -3.37 1.63
N THR A 44 7.52 -4.69 1.61
CA THR A 44 7.89 -5.47 2.79
C THR A 44 9.37 -5.84 2.71
N ASN A 45 10.10 -5.69 3.80
CA ASN A 45 11.50 -6.08 3.93
C ASN A 45 11.71 -6.86 5.24
N ASN A 46 11.86 -8.18 5.12
CA ASN A 46 11.90 -9.09 6.27
C ASN A 46 10.64 -8.93 7.14
N ASP A 47 10.80 -8.34 8.32
CA ASP A 47 9.79 -8.15 9.37
C ASP A 47 9.27 -6.70 9.48
N GLU A 48 9.54 -5.86 8.48
CA GLU A 48 9.06 -4.47 8.45
C GLU A 48 8.44 -4.08 7.12
N ASN A 49 7.52 -3.14 7.16
CA ASN A 49 6.92 -2.56 5.96
C ASN A 49 7.35 -1.12 5.80
N LEU A 50 7.39 -0.66 4.56
CA LEU A 50 7.88 0.66 4.20
C LEU A 50 6.92 1.34 3.22
N VAL A 51 6.80 2.66 3.37
CA VAL A 51 6.26 3.55 2.33
C VAL A 51 7.42 4.35 1.76
N THR A 52 7.68 4.25 0.48
CA THR A 52 8.76 4.96 -0.19
C THR A 52 8.22 5.84 -1.30
N ILE A 53 8.68 7.09 -1.37
CA ILE A 53 8.34 8.04 -2.44
C ILE A 53 9.61 8.39 -3.21
N LEU A 54 9.54 8.28 -4.53
CA LEU A 54 10.63 8.58 -5.45
C LEU A 54 10.20 9.69 -6.42
N ASP A 55 11.17 10.50 -6.86
CA ASP A 55 10.96 11.50 -7.90
C ASP A 55 10.84 10.85 -9.30
N LYS A 56 10.57 11.67 -10.31
CA LYS A 56 10.46 11.23 -11.71
C LYS A 56 11.73 10.59 -12.29
N LYS A 57 12.89 10.79 -11.63
CA LYS A 57 14.18 10.17 -11.99
C LYS A 57 14.47 8.92 -11.16
N LEU A 58 13.53 8.51 -10.29
CA LEU A 58 13.64 7.40 -9.36
C LEU A 58 14.66 7.64 -8.22
N ASN A 59 14.98 8.89 -7.90
CA ASN A 59 15.69 9.23 -6.68
C ASN A 59 14.72 9.25 -5.49
N LYS A 60 15.18 8.77 -4.35
CA LYS A 60 14.37 8.77 -3.13
C LYS A 60 14.11 10.20 -2.62
N ILE A 61 12.84 10.55 -2.45
CA ILE A 61 12.37 11.76 -1.78
C ILE A 61 12.25 11.49 -0.28
N SER A 62 11.45 10.49 0.09
CA SER A 62 11.17 10.15 1.48
C SER A 62 10.88 8.68 1.68
N THR A 63 10.88 8.24 2.93
CA THR A 63 10.43 6.90 3.31
C THR A 63 9.92 6.91 4.75
N ILE A 64 8.87 6.12 5.03
CA ILE A 64 8.47 5.71 6.37
C ILE A 64 8.91 4.25 6.52
N GLU A 65 9.65 3.94 7.56
CA GLU A 65 10.15 2.58 7.86
C GLU A 65 9.51 2.03 9.15
N ASN A 66 9.75 0.77 9.44
CA ASN A 66 9.32 0.08 10.67
C ASN A 66 7.79 0.07 10.87
N LEU A 67 7.02 0.05 9.78
CA LEU A 67 5.57 -0.06 9.85
C LEU A 67 5.16 -1.51 10.09
N ALA A 68 4.19 -1.72 11.01
CA ALA A 68 3.62 -3.03 11.29
C ALA A 68 4.69 -4.14 11.37
N LYS A 69 5.62 -3.98 12.31
CA LYS A 69 6.76 -4.90 12.48
C LYS A 69 6.27 -6.31 12.79
N GLY A 70 6.86 -7.30 12.10
CA GLY A 70 6.47 -8.70 12.21
C GLY A 70 5.34 -9.11 11.25
N GLU A 71 4.69 -8.14 10.60
CA GLU A 71 3.58 -8.37 9.69
C GLU A 71 4.02 -8.17 8.23
N THR A 72 3.27 -8.75 7.28
CA THR A 72 3.52 -8.62 5.84
C THR A 72 2.36 -7.89 5.18
N ILE A 73 2.61 -7.05 4.16
CA ILE A 73 1.55 -6.42 3.38
C ILE A 73 0.85 -7.46 2.51
N TYR A 74 -0.46 -7.55 2.66
CA TYR A 74 -1.34 -8.44 1.90
C TYR A 74 -2.02 -7.73 0.74
N SER A 75 -2.41 -6.49 0.93
CA SER A 75 -3.00 -5.67 -0.13
C SER A 75 -2.69 -4.19 0.08
N ALA A 76 -2.66 -3.44 -1.01
CA ALA A 76 -2.44 -2.01 -1.01
C ALA A 76 -3.26 -1.31 -2.09
N ARG A 77 -3.58 -0.04 -1.89
CA ARG A 77 -4.20 0.84 -2.88
C ARG A 77 -3.77 2.28 -2.66
N PHE A 78 -3.63 2.98 -3.78
CA PHE A 78 -3.41 4.42 -3.79
C PHE A 78 -4.57 5.12 -4.48
N MET A 79 -5.01 6.27 -3.94
CA MET A 79 -5.98 7.16 -4.57
C MET A 79 -5.65 8.61 -4.25
N GLY A 80 -5.36 9.40 -5.29
CA GLY A 80 -5.04 10.82 -5.11
C GLY A 80 -3.90 11.01 -4.11
N GLU A 81 -4.15 11.73 -3.04
CA GLU A 81 -3.18 12.06 -2.00
C GLU A 81 -3.16 11.05 -0.83
N SER A 82 -3.84 9.92 -0.97
CA SER A 82 -3.94 8.89 0.05
C SER A 82 -3.41 7.54 -0.41
N GLY A 83 -2.95 6.73 0.55
CA GLY A 83 -2.61 5.34 0.37
C GLY A 83 -3.20 4.49 1.48
N TYR A 84 -3.56 3.26 1.16
CA TYR A 84 -4.13 2.29 2.09
C TYR A 84 -3.39 0.98 1.94
N PHE A 85 -3.06 0.32 3.04
CA PHE A 85 -2.51 -1.03 3.01
C PHE A 85 -3.00 -1.86 4.19
N VAL A 86 -3.14 -3.14 3.95
CA VAL A 86 -3.50 -4.14 4.95
C VAL A 86 -2.28 -5.01 5.21
N THR A 87 -1.97 -5.24 6.47
CA THR A 87 -0.98 -6.21 6.90
C THR A 87 -1.67 -7.37 7.61
N TYR A 88 -0.98 -8.48 7.83
CA TYR A 88 -1.53 -9.64 8.54
C TYR A 88 -0.45 -10.37 9.36
N GLU A 89 -0.81 -10.66 10.60
CA GLU A 89 -0.19 -11.68 11.43
C GLU A 89 -1.27 -12.58 12.09
N GLN A 90 -2.20 -11.98 12.82
CA GLN A 90 -3.38 -12.66 13.43
C GLN A 90 -4.65 -11.83 13.31
N VAL A 91 -4.53 -10.52 13.25
CA VAL A 91 -5.64 -9.56 13.08
C VAL A 91 -5.20 -8.50 12.09
N ASP A 92 -6.03 -8.19 11.11
CA ASP A 92 -5.71 -7.22 10.05
C ASP A 92 -5.86 -5.77 10.52
N PRO A 93 -4.80 -5.01 10.65
CA PRO A 93 -4.93 -3.58 10.57
C PRO A 93 -4.97 -3.08 9.13
N LEU A 94 -6.02 -2.34 8.78
CA LEU A 94 -6.02 -1.44 7.63
C LEU A 94 -5.33 -0.14 8.06
N PHE A 95 -4.26 0.23 7.37
CA PHE A 95 -3.57 1.49 7.57
C PHE A 95 -3.99 2.51 6.52
N SER A 96 -4.14 3.77 6.92
CA SER A 96 -4.27 4.91 6.02
C SER A 96 -3.05 5.82 6.11
N VAL A 97 -2.62 6.32 4.95
CA VAL A 97 -1.41 7.13 4.79
C VAL A 97 -1.75 8.41 4.04
N ASP A 98 -1.39 9.55 4.61
CA ASP A 98 -1.37 10.84 3.92
C ASP A 98 -0.09 10.95 3.08
N LEU A 99 -0.26 11.14 1.79
CA LEU A 99 0.79 11.27 0.78
C LEU A 99 0.71 12.62 0.06
N SER A 100 -0.02 13.60 0.63
CA SER A 100 -0.20 14.93 0.06
C SER A 100 1.11 15.70 -0.04
N ASP A 101 1.98 15.56 0.96
CA ASP A 101 3.34 16.07 0.95
C ASP A 101 4.33 14.91 0.70
N PRO A 102 4.92 14.83 -0.50
CA PRO A 102 5.85 13.74 -0.82
C PRO A 102 7.13 13.75 0.02
N GLU A 103 7.50 14.85 0.66
CA GLU A 103 8.65 14.93 1.56
C GLU A 103 8.33 14.47 2.97
N LYS A 104 7.04 14.50 3.36
CA LYS A 104 6.57 14.25 4.72
C LYS A 104 5.32 13.36 4.76
N PRO A 105 5.36 12.15 4.18
CA PRO A 105 4.24 11.22 4.28
C PRO A 105 3.96 10.87 5.74
N LYS A 106 2.68 10.62 6.08
CA LYS A 106 2.25 10.36 7.47
C LYS A 106 1.26 9.22 7.52
N ILE A 107 1.38 8.36 8.54
CA ILE A 107 0.31 7.43 8.90
C ILE A 107 -0.79 8.24 9.59
N LEU A 108 -1.99 8.20 9.03
CA LEU A 108 -3.16 8.88 9.60
C LEU A 108 -3.85 8.05 10.68
N GLY A 109 -3.87 6.73 10.49
CA GLY A 109 -4.51 5.83 11.44
C GLY A 109 -4.39 4.38 11.03
N LYS A 110 -4.86 3.50 11.94
CA LYS A 110 -5.06 2.08 11.66
C LYS A 110 -6.35 1.59 12.26
N LEU A 111 -7.08 0.78 11.51
CA LEU A 111 -8.31 0.12 11.94
C LEU A 111 -8.04 -1.38 12.02
N LYS A 112 -8.27 -2.00 13.18
CA LYS A 112 -8.21 -3.46 13.34
C LYS A 112 -9.58 -4.06 13.10
N ILE A 113 -9.64 -5.08 12.26
CA ILE A 113 -10.84 -5.87 11.98
C ILE A 113 -10.49 -7.35 11.96
N PRO A 114 -11.37 -8.25 12.43
CA PRO A 114 -11.14 -9.69 12.36
C PRO A 114 -11.04 -10.17 10.89
N GLY A 115 -10.10 -11.07 10.62
CA GLY A 115 -9.82 -11.60 9.29
C GLY A 115 -8.88 -10.73 8.47
N PHE A 116 -8.73 -10.96 7.17
CA PHE A 116 -7.82 -10.21 6.30
C PHE A 116 -8.41 -9.88 4.95
N SER A 117 -7.94 -8.78 4.35
CA SER A 117 -8.33 -8.35 3.01
C SER A 117 -7.17 -8.58 2.04
N GLU A 118 -7.35 -9.53 1.13
CA GLU A 118 -6.37 -9.82 0.07
C GLU A 118 -6.46 -8.84 -1.10
N TYR A 119 -7.61 -8.18 -1.22
CA TYR A 119 -7.88 -7.23 -2.29
C TYR A 119 -8.63 -6.02 -1.74
N LEU A 120 -8.17 -4.83 -2.13
CA LEU A 120 -8.81 -3.56 -1.84
C LEU A 120 -9.28 -2.91 -3.14
N HIS A 121 -10.49 -2.36 -3.15
CA HIS A 121 -11.07 -1.69 -4.30
C HIS A 121 -11.78 -0.39 -3.88
N PHE A 122 -11.51 0.70 -4.58
CA PHE A 122 -12.25 1.94 -4.36
C PHE A 122 -13.68 1.81 -4.89
N TYR A 123 -14.64 2.13 -4.04
CA TYR A 123 -16.08 2.11 -4.36
C TYR A 123 -16.67 3.51 -4.20
N GLY A 124 -16.87 4.20 -5.31
CA GLY A 124 -17.22 5.62 -5.30
C GLY A 124 -16.04 6.50 -4.88
N GLU A 125 -16.35 7.68 -4.34
CA GLU A 125 -15.36 8.70 -3.97
C GLU A 125 -14.93 8.63 -2.49
N ASP A 126 -15.68 7.88 -1.67
CA ASP A 126 -15.61 7.90 -0.20
C ASP A 126 -15.49 6.53 0.47
N ARG A 127 -15.43 5.45 -0.30
CA ARG A 127 -15.44 4.09 0.24
C ARG A 127 -14.36 3.20 -0.33
N LEU A 128 -13.88 2.30 0.52
CA LEU A 128 -12.94 1.26 0.18
C LEU A 128 -13.59 -0.09 0.49
N LEU A 129 -13.64 -0.99 -0.49
CA LEU A 129 -14.14 -2.35 -0.36
C LEU A 129 -12.95 -3.27 -0.15
N GLY A 130 -12.95 -4.02 0.94
CA GLY A 130 -12.00 -5.11 1.21
C GLY A 130 -12.65 -6.46 0.92
N ILE A 131 -11.97 -7.31 0.18
CA ILE A 131 -12.38 -8.69 -0.10
C ILE A 131 -11.27 -9.61 0.40
N GLY A 132 -11.61 -10.59 1.22
CA GLY A 132 -10.66 -11.52 1.80
C GLY A 132 -11.36 -12.62 2.60
N MET A 133 -10.78 -13.00 3.73
CA MET A 133 -11.28 -14.07 4.57
C MET A 133 -11.65 -13.55 5.96
N SER A 134 -12.76 -14.05 6.53
CA SER A 134 -12.98 -13.97 7.96
C SER A 134 -12.13 -15.02 8.67
N THR A 135 -11.70 -14.70 9.86
CA THR A 135 -10.98 -15.64 10.73
C THR A 135 -11.67 -15.69 12.10
N ASP A 136 -11.65 -16.85 12.71
CA ASP A 136 -11.99 -16.98 14.12
C ASP A 136 -11.01 -16.20 14.99
N GLU A 137 -11.50 -15.40 15.93
CA GLU A 137 -10.69 -14.49 16.71
C GLU A 137 -9.72 -15.19 17.69
N GLU A 138 -10.04 -16.42 18.12
CA GLU A 138 -9.23 -17.16 19.08
C GLU A 138 -8.18 -18.04 18.40
N SER A 139 -8.57 -18.74 17.34
CA SER A 139 -7.72 -19.70 16.64
C SER A 139 -6.99 -19.13 15.41
N GLY A 140 -7.46 -18.00 14.86
CA GLY A 140 -6.96 -17.42 13.60
C GLY A 140 -7.32 -18.25 12.35
N VAL A 141 -8.13 -19.30 12.47
CA VAL A 141 -8.54 -20.19 11.39
C VAL A 141 -9.52 -19.47 10.47
N ALA A 142 -9.28 -19.56 9.15
CA ALA A 142 -10.19 -18.98 8.17
C ALA A 142 -11.55 -19.69 8.17
N GLU A 143 -12.62 -18.90 8.29
CA GLU A 143 -14.01 -19.41 8.36
C GLU A 143 -14.76 -19.27 7.03
N GLY A 144 -14.40 -18.25 6.21
CA GLY A 144 -15.08 -18.02 4.94
C GLY A 144 -14.70 -16.69 4.30
N VAL A 145 -15.28 -16.43 3.13
CA VAL A 145 -15.05 -15.16 2.42
C VAL A 145 -15.71 -14.01 3.18
N LYS A 146 -14.94 -12.93 3.34
CA LYS A 146 -15.40 -11.68 3.94
C LYS A 146 -15.38 -10.56 2.92
N ILE A 147 -16.43 -9.76 2.91
CA ILE A 147 -16.52 -8.50 2.18
C ILE A 147 -16.77 -7.40 3.20
N THR A 148 -15.89 -6.42 3.27
CA THR A 148 -15.97 -5.29 4.23
C THR A 148 -15.97 -3.97 3.49
N MET A 149 -16.87 -3.07 3.82
CA MET A 149 -16.90 -1.71 3.33
C MET A 149 -16.29 -0.79 4.38
N PHE A 150 -15.29 -0.02 4.00
CA PHE A 150 -14.68 1.04 4.82
C PHE A 150 -15.11 2.40 4.29
N ASP A 151 -15.61 3.25 5.19
CA ASP A 151 -15.92 4.65 4.91
C ASP A 151 -14.74 5.50 5.40
N TYR A 152 -14.08 6.24 4.50
CA TYR A 152 -12.86 6.99 4.83
C TYR A 152 -13.00 8.51 4.75
N LEU A 153 -14.16 9.06 4.32
CA LEU A 153 -14.41 10.51 4.32
C LEU A 153 -14.70 11.08 5.70
N THR A 154 -15.20 10.28 6.61
CA THR A 154 -15.67 10.78 7.92
C THR A 154 -14.55 10.97 8.93
N GLY A 155 -13.31 10.63 8.62
CA GLY A 155 -12.18 10.70 9.56
C GLY A 155 -12.35 9.79 10.79
N GLN A 156 -13.38 8.96 10.82
CA GLN A 156 -13.62 7.90 11.79
C GLN A 156 -13.26 6.56 11.14
N MET A 157 -12.01 6.19 11.27
CA MET A 157 -11.61 4.79 11.15
C MET A 157 -11.49 4.19 12.53
#